data_671b5f94c19456e14db2d129a3e08a97
#
_entry.id   671b5f94c19456e14db2d129a3e08a97
#
_cell.length_a   1.000
_cell.length_b   1.000
_cell.length_c   1.000
_cell.angle_alpha   90.00
_cell.angle_beta   90.00
_cell.angle_gamma   90.00
#
_symmetry.space_group_name_H-M   'P 1'
#
loop_
_entity.id
_entity.type
_entity.pdbx_description
1 polymer ?
#
loop_
_entity_poly.entity_id
_entity_poly.type
_entity_poly.pdbx_seq_one_letter_code
_entity_poly.pdbx_strand_id
1 'polypeptide(L)'
;MTIRPFLRSALFSLALLACAGAQETPPPRLVVVISVDQMRADYLERFRPQFGPGGFNLLLEQGANFADCHYRHAITKTGPGHAVMLTGVHANIHGIIGNEWLLRQWPVPEQVNVVEDRDSALVGLPPRAVRSPGGVLEAKSGRSPRHLLAATVGDQLKLRHGARAKVFGVADKDRAAILMSGKLADGAYWTEEGRVVTSTYYRPELPAYLTAFNAEQRAERLQGREWTRLLDPAVYDSVQGPDDAPGEYEGIGFTRTFPKRLDGGKPEIGKDYYEAFDHTPWDNDLVADLARAVITQVRRLWLASVSWGWGR
;
A
#
# COMPACT_ATOMS: atom_id res chain seq x y z
N MET A 1 8.13 -60.47 40.43
CA MET A 1 8.14 -60.61 38.95
C MET A 1 7.79 -59.30 38.33
N THR A 2 8.78 -58.50 37.96
CA THR A 2 8.67 -57.07 37.61
C THR A 2 8.85 -56.88 36.09
N ILE A 3 7.75 -56.76 35.37
CA ILE A 3 7.73 -56.44 33.93
C ILE A 3 7.34 -54.93 33.75
N ARG A 4 8.14 -54.01 34.26
CA ARG A 4 7.84 -52.57 34.14
C ARG A 4 8.86 -51.65 33.44
N PRO A 5 10.10 -52.04 33.14
CA PRO A 5 11.04 -51.14 32.46
C PRO A 5 10.91 -51.15 30.92
N PHE A 6 10.49 -52.26 30.29
CA PHE A 6 10.45 -52.40 28.83
C PHE A 6 9.35 -51.56 28.15
N LEU A 7 8.19 -51.36 28.80
CA LEU A 7 7.11 -50.59 28.25
C LEU A 7 7.40 -49.08 28.24
N ARG A 8 8.18 -48.57 29.19
CA ARG A 8 8.55 -47.14 29.23
C ARG A 8 9.59 -46.77 28.16
N SER A 9 10.52 -47.65 27.84
CA SER A 9 11.50 -47.45 26.80
C SER A 9 10.87 -47.51 25.40
N ALA A 10 9.88 -48.36 25.15
CA ALA A 10 9.19 -48.46 23.90
C ALA A 10 8.30 -47.23 23.63
N LEU A 11 7.64 -46.70 24.65
CA LEU A 11 6.84 -45.44 24.53
C LEU A 11 7.71 -44.21 24.32
N PHE A 12 8.91 -44.13 24.89
CA PHE A 12 9.85 -43.05 24.67
C PHE A 12 10.46 -43.11 23.26
N SER A 13 10.74 -44.28 22.72
CA SER A 13 11.23 -44.44 21.35
C SER A 13 10.13 -44.14 20.31
N LEU A 14 8.84 -44.45 20.60
CA LEU A 14 7.74 -44.08 19.72
C LEU A 14 7.47 -42.58 19.71
N ALA A 15 7.63 -41.88 20.85
CA ALA A 15 7.51 -40.44 20.94
C ALA A 15 8.64 -39.70 20.19
N LEU A 16 9.85 -40.24 20.22
CA LEU A 16 10.98 -39.69 19.44
C LEU A 16 10.82 -39.90 17.93
N LEU A 17 10.23 -41.01 17.48
CA LEU A 17 9.91 -41.23 16.07
C LEU A 17 8.75 -40.32 15.59
N ALA A 18 7.79 -39.99 16.43
CA ALA A 18 6.71 -39.06 16.08
C ALA A 18 7.20 -37.61 15.92
N CYS A 19 8.28 -37.22 16.61
CA CYS A 19 8.91 -35.91 16.42
C CYS A 19 9.79 -35.81 15.18
N ALA A 20 10.23 -36.94 14.61
CA ALA A 20 11.13 -36.96 13.44
C ALA A 20 10.40 -36.81 12.08
N GLY A 21 9.05 -36.68 12.08
CA GLY A 21 8.23 -36.61 10.89
C GLY A 21 7.55 -35.29 10.62
N ALA A 22 7.87 -34.23 11.32
CA ALA A 22 7.45 -32.88 10.94
C ALA A 22 8.26 -32.48 9.70
N GLN A 23 7.75 -32.82 8.53
CA GLN A 23 8.29 -32.36 7.27
C GLN A 23 8.23 -30.83 7.31
N GLU A 24 9.38 -30.18 7.50
CA GLU A 24 9.46 -28.72 7.44
C GLU A 24 8.93 -28.29 6.08
N THR A 25 7.76 -27.69 6.07
CA THR A 25 7.25 -27.08 4.84
C THR A 25 8.24 -26.02 4.41
N PRO A 26 8.71 -26.07 3.16
CA PRO A 26 9.68 -25.09 2.70
C PRO A 26 9.08 -23.68 2.88
N PRO A 27 9.90 -22.71 3.27
CA PRO A 27 9.41 -21.35 3.49
C PRO A 27 8.76 -20.80 2.21
N PRO A 28 7.73 -19.96 2.33
CA PRO A 28 7.04 -19.39 1.17
C PRO A 28 8.05 -18.62 0.30
N ARG A 29 7.93 -18.80 -1.02
CA ARG A 29 8.79 -18.09 -1.99
C ARG A 29 8.35 -16.65 -2.23
N LEU A 30 7.10 -16.34 -1.94
CA LEU A 30 6.48 -15.03 -2.08
C LEU A 30 5.51 -14.82 -0.92
N VAL A 31 5.63 -13.68 -0.26
CA VAL A 31 4.63 -13.16 0.68
C VAL A 31 4.13 -11.83 0.14
N VAL A 32 2.82 -11.72 -0.02
CA VAL A 32 2.18 -10.46 -0.44
C VAL A 32 1.35 -9.95 0.75
N VAL A 33 1.66 -8.75 1.20
CA VAL A 33 0.89 -8.05 2.23
C VAL A 33 0.05 -6.98 1.54
N ILE A 34 -1.27 -7.13 1.60
CA ILE A 34 -2.22 -6.21 0.99
C ILE A 34 -2.86 -5.37 2.10
N SER A 35 -2.68 -4.06 2.03
CA SER A 35 -3.38 -3.10 2.88
C SER A 35 -4.42 -2.36 2.05
N VAL A 36 -5.65 -2.34 2.53
CA VAL A 36 -6.74 -1.55 1.93
C VAL A 36 -7.02 -0.38 2.87
N ASP A 37 -6.53 0.80 2.51
CA ASP A 37 -6.66 2.02 3.32
C ASP A 37 -8.13 2.49 3.33
N GLN A 38 -8.59 3.06 4.45
CA GLN A 38 -9.98 3.49 4.69
C GLN A 38 -11.06 2.39 4.62
N MET A 39 -10.70 1.12 4.50
CA MET A 39 -11.68 0.03 4.48
C MET A 39 -12.23 -0.22 5.88
N ARG A 40 -13.55 -0.11 6.04
CA ARG A 40 -14.25 -0.48 7.27
C ARG A 40 -14.40 -2.00 7.36
N ALA A 41 -14.25 -2.54 8.57
CA ALA A 41 -14.34 -3.99 8.78
C ALA A 41 -15.71 -4.57 8.38
N ASP A 42 -16.80 -3.81 8.60
CA ASP A 42 -18.16 -4.22 8.26
C ASP A 42 -18.42 -4.31 6.73
N TYR A 43 -17.54 -3.76 5.89
CA TYR A 43 -17.68 -3.89 4.44
C TYR A 43 -17.56 -5.34 3.96
N LEU A 44 -16.82 -6.18 4.67
CA LEU A 44 -16.70 -7.61 4.35
C LEU A 44 -18.03 -8.35 4.50
N GLU A 45 -18.86 -7.99 5.47
CA GLU A 45 -20.21 -8.55 5.63
C GLU A 45 -21.22 -7.83 4.75
N ARG A 46 -21.20 -6.50 4.79
CA ARG A 46 -22.19 -5.65 4.12
C ARG A 46 -22.23 -5.88 2.61
N PHE A 47 -21.06 -6.04 1.98
CA PHE A 47 -20.94 -6.22 0.54
C PHE A 47 -20.67 -7.67 0.12
N ARG A 48 -20.72 -8.63 1.05
CA ARG A 48 -20.41 -10.02 0.76
C ARG A 48 -21.20 -10.62 -0.40
N PRO A 49 -22.52 -10.37 -0.52
CA PRO A 49 -23.30 -10.88 -1.66
C PRO A 49 -22.87 -10.32 -3.03
N GLN A 50 -22.20 -9.18 -3.05
CA GLN A 50 -21.73 -8.50 -4.26
C GLN A 50 -20.30 -8.88 -4.65
N PHE A 51 -19.55 -9.52 -3.74
CA PHE A 51 -18.20 -10.00 -4.07
C PHE A 51 -18.25 -11.19 -5.02
N GLY A 52 -17.38 -11.19 -6.04
CA GLY A 52 -17.18 -12.36 -6.90
C GLY A 52 -16.54 -13.54 -6.16
N PRO A 53 -16.38 -14.69 -6.83
CA PRO A 53 -15.80 -15.90 -6.24
C PRO A 53 -14.31 -15.78 -5.89
N GLY A 54 -13.62 -14.79 -6.45
CA GLY A 54 -12.23 -14.44 -6.12
C GLY A 54 -12.15 -13.36 -5.03
N GLY A 55 -10.96 -12.79 -4.83
CA GLY A 55 -10.74 -11.66 -3.94
C GLY A 55 -11.18 -11.93 -2.49
N PHE A 56 -12.06 -11.08 -1.95
CA PHE A 56 -12.48 -11.19 -0.56
C PHE A 56 -13.19 -12.49 -0.23
N ASN A 57 -14.09 -12.99 -1.09
CA ASN A 57 -14.75 -14.27 -0.83
C ASN A 57 -13.75 -15.42 -0.79
N LEU A 58 -12.79 -15.48 -1.70
CA LEU A 58 -11.73 -16.49 -1.68
C LEU A 58 -10.93 -16.45 -0.38
N LEU A 59 -10.56 -15.26 0.09
CA LEU A 59 -9.80 -15.09 1.35
C LEU A 59 -10.63 -15.44 2.58
N LEU A 60 -11.93 -15.10 2.59
CA LEU A 60 -12.84 -15.43 3.69
C LEU A 60 -13.14 -16.93 3.77
N GLU A 61 -13.17 -17.65 2.64
CA GLU A 61 -13.53 -19.07 2.58
C GLU A 61 -12.31 -19.99 2.76
N GLN A 62 -11.14 -19.59 2.25
CA GLN A 62 -9.94 -20.42 2.23
C GLN A 62 -8.80 -19.90 3.12
N GLY A 63 -8.93 -18.71 3.65
CA GLY A 63 -7.94 -18.06 4.52
C GLY A 63 -8.33 -18.13 6.01
N ALA A 64 -7.49 -17.49 6.84
CA ALA A 64 -7.78 -17.25 8.24
C ALA A 64 -8.36 -15.83 8.41
N ASN A 65 -9.61 -15.75 8.88
CA ASN A 65 -10.26 -14.48 9.17
C ASN A 65 -10.16 -14.15 10.67
N PHE A 66 -9.51 -13.03 11.01
CA PHE A 66 -9.39 -12.52 12.37
C PHE A 66 -10.53 -11.52 12.63
N ALA A 67 -11.72 -12.01 12.90
CA ALA A 67 -12.94 -11.19 13.04
C ALA A 67 -12.90 -10.22 14.25
N ASP A 68 -12.10 -10.52 15.27
CA ASP A 68 -11.93 -9.71 16.49
C ASP A 68 -10.51 -9.12 16.55
N CYS A 69 -10.14 -8.30 15.55
CA CYS A 69 -8.83 -7.68 15.45
C CYS A 69 -8.97 -6.15 15.60
N HIS A 70 -8.57 -5.63 16.76
CA HIS A 70 -8.69 -4.21 17.09
C HIS A 70 -7.33 -3.51 17.18
N TYR A 71 -7.25 -2.32 16.61
CA TYR A 71 -6.11 -1.44 16.83
C TYR A 71 -6.10 -0.89 18.26
N ARG A 72 -4.91 -0.90 18.88
CA ARG A 72 -4.70 -0.34 20.23
C ARG A 72 -4.18 1.10 20.21
N HIS A 73 -4.22 1.77 19.05
CA HIS A 73 -3.79 3.15 18.87
C HIS A 73 -4.93 4.00 18.31
N ALA A 74 -4.98 5.26 18.69
CA ALA A 74 -6.09 6.16 18.33
C ALA A 74 -5.92 6.80 16.95
N ILE A 75 -4.67 7.05 16.51
CA ILE A 75 -4.41 7.74 15.24
C ILE A 75 -4.24 6.71 14.14
N THR A 76 -5.30 6.51 13.36
CA THR A 76 -5.37 5.55 12.25
C THR A 76 -5.23 6.21 10.86
N LYS A 77 -4.52 7.35 10.79
CA LYS A 77 -4.14 7.95 9.50
C LYS A 77 -3.20 7.03 8.73
N THR A 78 -3.11 7.20 7.41
CA THR A 78 -2.27 6.38 6.51
C THR A 78 -0.85 6.16 7.04
N GLY A 79 -0.13 7.23 7.38
CA GLY A 79 1.26 7.14 7.86
C GLY A 79 1.42 6.27 9.10
N PRO A 80 0.80 6.64 10.24
CA PRO A 80 0.88 5.83 11.47
C PRO A 80 0.34 4.41 11.30
N GLY A 81 -0.78 4.24 10.59
CA GLY A 81 -1.40 2.94 10.37
C GLY A 81 -0.49 1.98 9.59
N HIS A 82 0.08 2.42 8.46
CA HIS A 82 0.98 1.59 7.66
C HIS A 82 2.29 1.28 8.40
N ALA A 83 2.80 2.25 9.18
CA ALA A 83 3.97 2.01 10.01
C ALA A 83 3.73 0.93 11.06
N VAL A 84 2.59 0.96 11.78
CA VAL A 84 2.23 -0.06 12.78
C VAL A 84 2.15 -1.45 12.16
N MET A 85 1.52 -1.60 10.99
CA MET A 85 1.27 -2.91 10.37
C MET A 85 2.57 -3.70 10.13
N LEU A 86 3.62 -3.05 9.65
CA LEU A 86 4.86 -3.77 9.28
C LEU A 86 6.00 -3.61 10.30
N THR A 87 5.89 -2.71 11.28
CA THR A 87 6.84 -2.64 12.41
C THR A 87 6.38 -3.44 13.63
N GLY A 88 5.07 -3.66 13.77
CA GLY A 88 4.48 -4.32 14.95
C GLY A 88 4.55 -3.50 16.24
N VAL A 89 4.91 -2.20 16.16
CA VAL A 89 5.03 -1.32 17.32
C VAL A 89 4.25 -0.02 17.11
N HIS A 90 3.94 0.70 18.19
CA HIS A 90 3.16 1.92 18.16
C HIS A 90 4.02 3.18 17.92
N ALA A 91 3.35 4.32 17.69
CA ALA A 91 3.98 5.59 17.34
C ALA A 91 5.04 6.09 18.32
N ASN A 92 4.93 5.78 19.61
CA ASN A 92 5.93 6.10 20.62
C ASN A 92 7.28 5.37 20.41
N ILE A 93 7.28 4.30 19.60
CA ILE A 93 8.50 3.54 19.26
C ILE A 93 8.88 3.79 17.80
N HIS A 94 7.95 3.67 16.86
CA HIS A 94 8.27 3.87 15.44
C HIS A 94 8.35 5.35 15.01
N GLY A 95 7.93 6.31 15.85
CA GLY A 95 8.10 7.75 15.63
C GLY A 95 7.09 8.41 14.67
N ILE A 96 6.24 7.66 14.00
CA ILE A 96 5.29 8.19 13.01
C ILE A 96 3.98 8.55 13.71
N ILE A 97 3.75 9.83 13.95
CA ILE A 97 2.60 10.35 14.72
C ILE A 97 1.46 10.88 13.84
N GLY A 98 1.68 11.05 12.55
CA GLY A 98 0.71 11.59 11.60
C GLY A 98 1.21 11.43 10.17
N ASN A 99 0.43 11.89 9.17
CA ASN A 99 0.90 12.02 7.79
C ASN A 99 1.85 13.21 7.64
N GLU A 100 1.71 14.15 8.52
CA GLU A 100 2.49 15.37 8.65
C GLU A 100 2.44 15.85 10.10
N TRP A 101 3.44 16.59 10.51
CA TRP A 101 3.50 17.22 11.82
C TRP A 101 4.33 18.49 11.79
N LEU A 102 4.20 19.30 12.85
CA LEU A 102 4.95 20.52 13.03
C LEU A 102 6.19 20.26 13.90
N LEU A 103 7.36 20.48 13.34
CA LEU A 103 8.59 20.58 14.14
C LEU A 103 8.63 21.96 14.80
N ARG A 104 8.54 21.97 16.12
CA ARG A 104 8.59 23.21 16.92
C ARG A 104 10.04 23.65 17.14
N GLN A 105 10.80 23.79 16.06
CA GLN A 105 12.18 24.25 16.14
C GLN A 105 12.21 25.78 16.20
N TRP A 106 13.07 26.29 17.06
CA TRP A 106 13.35 27.72 17.10
C TRP A 106 14.28 28.11 15.93
N PRO A 107 14.08 29.23 15.22
CA PRO A 107 13.09 30.30 15.48
C PRO A 107 11.76 30.14 14.74
N VAL A 108 11.64 29.23 13.76
CA VAL A 108 10.44 29.08 12.94
C VAL A 108 9.94 27.63 12.99
N PRO A 109 8.67 27.39 13.31
CA PRO A 109 8.06 26.08 13.19
C PRO A 109 8.03 25.63 11.73
N GLU A 110 8.38 24.38 11.50
CA GLU A 110 8.40 23.77 10.15
C GLU A 110 7.41 22.62 10.07
N GLN A 111 6.57 22.63 9.04
CA GLN A 111 5.72 21.49 8.71
C GLN A 111 6.53 20.45 7.93
N VAL A 112 6.50 19.22 8.40
CA VAL A 112 7.23 18.08 7.82
C VAL A 112 6.24 17.04 7.36
N ASN A 113 6.38 16.57 6.12
CA ASN A 113 5.68 15.39 5.64
C ASN A 113 6.38 14.13 6.18
N VAL A 114 5.60 13.12 6.52
CA VAL A 114 6.06 11.88 7.17
C VAL A 114 7.19 11.13 6.45
N VAL A 115 7.30 11.27 5.15
CA VAL A 115 8.34 10.64 4.31
C VAL A 115 9.22 11.65 3.59
N GLU A 116 9.11 12.95 3.92
CA GLU A 116 9.95 13.97 3.31
C GLU A 116 11.43 13.72 3.58
N ASP A 117 12.23 13.86 2.54
CA ASP A 117 13.69 13.75 2.64
C ASP A 117 14.35 14.69 1.66
N ARG A 118 14.99 15.73 2.20
CA ARG A 118 15.69 16.76 1.41
C ARG A 118 17.02 16.28 0.84
N ASP A 119 17.55 15.19 1.37
CA ASP A 119 18.80 14.58 0.89
C ASP A 119 18.56 13.63 -0.28
N SER A 120 17.31 13.46 -0.70
CA SER A 120 16.91 12.62 -1.82
C SER A 120 16.06 13.39 -2.83
N ALA A 121 15.87 12.83 -4.02
CA ALA A 121 15.08 13.40 -5.09
C ALA A 121 14.04 12.40 -5.61
N LEU A 122 12.94 12.89 -6.20
CA LEU A 122 11.99 12.06 -6.91
C LEU A 122 12.57 11.58 -8.24
N VAL A 123 12.24 10.35 -8.59
CA VAL A 123 12.66 9.67 -9.82
C VAL A 123 11.43 9.17 -10.56
N GLY A 124 11.35 9.41 -11.86
CA GLY A 124 10.23 8.94 -12.70
C GLY A 124 9.29 10.03 -13.18
N LEU A 125 9.39 11.25 -12.65
CA LEU A 125 8.72 12.44 -13.19
C LEU A 125 9.67 13.26 -14.04
N PRO A 126 9.16 13.95 -15.08
CA PRO A 126 9.94 14.96 -15.74
C PRO A 126 10.36 16.07 -14.75
N PRO A 127 11.55 16.65 -14.89
CA PRO A 127 11.99 17.73 -14.02
C PRO A 127 10.97 18.87 -14.04
N ARG A 128 10.33 19.12 -12.92
CA ARG A 128 9.44 20.29 -12.74
C ARG A 128 10.15 21.29 -11.86
N ALA A 129 10.31 22.48 -12.40
CA ALA A 129 10.73 23.65 -11.65
C ALA A 129 9.57 24.12 -10.77
N VAL A 130 9.68 23.96 -9.47
CA VAL A 130 8.77 24.59 -8.50
C VAL A 130 9.29 26.00 -8.23
N ARG A 131 8.49 27.02 -8.55
CA ARG A 131 8.80 28.39 -8.13
C ARG A 131 8.39 28.58 -6.67
N SER A 132 9.35 28.77 -5.80
CA SER A 132 9.11 29.30 -4.45
C SER A 132 8.73 30.79 -4.52
N PRO A 133 8.09 31.35 -3.48
CA PRO A 133 7.77 32.78 -3.42
C PRO A 133 8.96 33.73 -3.62
N GLY A 134 10.19 33.25 -3.47
CA GLY A 134 11.43 33.99 -3.74
C GLY A 134 11.98 33.84 -5.15
N GLY A 135 11.29 33.16 -6.09
CA GLY A 135 11.75 32.97 -7.48
C GLY A 135 12.83 31.89 -7.64
N VAL A 136 13.20 31.19 -6.59
CA VAL A 136 14.16 30.09 -6.64
C VAL A 136 13.46 28.84 -7.16
N LEU A 137 14.08 28.16 -8.13
CA LEU A 137 13.64 26.89 -8.65
C LEU A 137 14.12 25.80 -7.67
N GLU A 138 13.21 25.27 -6.85
CA GLU A 138 13.51 24.13 -5.99
C GLU A 138 13.07 22.85 -6.70
N ALA A 139 13.95 21.83 -6.69
CA ALA A 139 13.55 20.48 -7.02
C ALA A 139 12.57 20.00 -5.95
N LYS A 140 11.50 19.30 -6.37
CA LYS A 140 10.57 18.69 -5.41
C LYS A 140 11.39 17.76 -4.50
N SER A 141 11.31 17.96 -3.17
CA SER A 141 12.05 17.13 -2.21
C SER A 141 11.73 15.66 -2.41
N GLY A 142 12.74 14.81 -2.26
CA GLY A 142 12.57 13.36 -2.33
C GLY A 142 11.82 12.79 -1.13
N ARG A 143 11.78 11.48 -1.09
CA ARG A 143 11.06 10.69 -0.09
C ARG A 143 11.96 9.60 0.45
N SER A 144 11.88 9.33 1.75
CA SER A 144 12.56 8.20 2.38
C SER A 144 11.87 7.78 3.69
N PRO A 145 12.21 6.62 4.25
CA PRO A 145 11.74 6.20 5.57
C PRO A 145 12.55 6.82 6.72
N ARG A 146 13.21 7.98 6.54
CA ARG A 146 14.12 8.58 7.55
C ARG A 146 13.47 8.81 8.91
N HIS A 147 12.18 9.13 8.92
CA HIS A 147 11.42 9.36 10.15
C HIS A 147 10.92 8.09 10.83
N LEU A 148 11.00 6.93 10.16
CA LEU A 148 10.62 5.65 10.73
C LEU A 148 11.75 5.16 11.66
N LEU A 149 11.53 5.16 12.96
CA LEU A 149 12.56 4.79 13.94
C LEU A 149 12.67 3.28 14.15
N ALA A 150 11.62 2.52 13.90
CA ALA A 150 11.60 1.06 14.03
C ALA A 150 11.94 0.36 12.70
N ALA A 151 12.43 -0.88 12.79
CA ALA A 151 12.62 -1.75 11.64
C ALA A 151 11.29 -2.43 11.26
N THR A 152 11.06 -2.59 9.96
CA THR A 152 9.92 -3.37 9.44
C THR A 152 10.24 -4.86 9.38
N VAL A 153 9.21 -5.69 9.17
CA VAL A 153 9.40 -7.11 8.81
C VAL A 153 10.28 -7.24 7.57
N GLY A 154 10.14 -6.34 6.58
CA GLY A 154 11.00 -6.27 5.40
C GLY A 154 12.45 -6.03 5.75
N ASP A 155 12.74 -5.09 6.65
CA ASP A 155 14.09 -4.82 7.14
C ASP A 155 14.69 -6.05 7.84
N GLN A 156 13.91 -6.75 8.67
CA GLN A 156 14.35 -7.96 9.35
C GLN A 156 14.68 -9.10 8.36
N LEU A 157 13.88 -9.27 7.32
CA LEU A 157 14.17 -10.22 6.24
C LEU A 157 15.49 -9.88 5.53
N LYS A 158 15.73 -8.60 5.24
CA LYS A 158 16.98 -8.14 4.62
C LYS A 158 18.17 -8.36 5.54
N LEU A 159 18.05 -8.07 6.83
CA LEU A 159 19.10 -8.30 7.82
C LEU A 159 19.45 -9.80 7.94
N ARG A 160 18.44 -10.68 7.91
CA ARG A 160 18.64 -12.13 8.06
C ARG A 160 19.15 -12.80 6.79
N HIS A 161 18.68 -12.37 5.62
CA HIS A 161 18.89 -13.08 4.35
C HIS A 161 19.75 -12.30 3.34
N GLY A 162 20.07 -11.03 3.62
CA GLY A 162 20.88 -10.17 2.76
C GLY A 162 20.25 -9.99 1.37
N ALA A 163 21.07 -10.04 0.35
CA ALA A 163 20.64 -9.86 -1.04
C ALA A 163 19.70 -10.97 -1.56
N ARG A 164 19.59 -12.10 -0.86
CA ARG A 164 18.67 -13.19 -1.22
C ARG A 164 17.20 -12.81 -0.97
N ALA A 165 16.93 -12.01 0.06
CA ALA A 165 15.60 -11.45 0.27
C ALA A 165 15.39 -10.23 -0.63
N LYS A 166 14.22 -10.15 -1.24
CA LYS A 166 13.78 -9.00 -2.04
C LYS A 166 12.54 -8.41 -1.41
N VAL A 167 12.57 -7.10 -1.11
CA VAL A 167 11.51 -6.38 -0.42
C VAL A 167 11.11 -5.18 -1.27
N PHE A 168 9.83 -5.08 -1.59
CA PHE A 168 9.27 -3.96 -2.35
C PHE A 168 7.99 -3.44 -1.71
N GLY A 169 7.79 -2.12 -1.78
CA GLY A 169 6.52 -1.45 -1.48
C GLY A 169 5.91 -0.88 -2.75
N VAL A 170 4.59 -1.06 -2.89
CA VAL A 170 3.81 -0.52 -4.01
C VAL A 170 2.53 0.09 -3.46
N ALA A 171 2.21 1.32 -3.84
CA ALA A 171 0.98 2.00 -3.42
C ALA A 171 0.62 3.15 -4.37
N ASP A 172 -0.56 3.74 -4.18
CA ASP A 172 -0.92 5.03 -4.76
C ASP A 172 -0.16 6.18 -4.06
N LYS A 173 0.10 6.06 -2.76
CA LYS A 173 0.74 7.12 -1.95
C LYS A 173 2.15 6.75 -1.47
N ASP A 174 3.05 7.73 -1.55
CA ASP A 174 4.43 7.64 -1.11
C ASP A 174 4.59 7.02 0.29
N ARG A 175 3.85 7.52 1.28
CA ARG A 175 3.92 7.07 2.67
C ARG A 175 3.46 5.65 2.88
N ALA A 176 2.51 5.17 2.09
CA ALA A 176 2.04 3.79 2.16
C ALA A 176 3.10 2.83 1.62
N ALA A 177 3.66 3.11 0.44
CA ALA A 177 4.73 2.29 -0.14
C ALA A 177 5.99 2.27 0.75
N ILE A 178 6.42 3.42 1.25
CA ILE A 178 7.68 3.60 1.96
C ILE A 178 7.62 3.01 3.37
N LEU A 179 6.57 3.34 4.15
CA LEU A 179 6.51 2.95 5.56
C LEU A 179 6.24 1.44 5.75
N MET A 180 5.62 0.79 4.77
CA MET A 180 5.47 -0.66 4.77
C MET A 180 6.73 -1.39 4.30
N SER A 181 7.48 -0.84 3.34
CA SER A 181 8.69 -1.50 2.83
C SER A 181 9.89 -1.36 3.76
N GLY A 182 10.02 -0.23 4.45
CA GLY A 182 11.10 0.02 5.40
C GLY A 182 12.37 0.61 4.78
N LYS A 183 13.44 0.56 5.57
CA LYS A 183 14.72 1.22 5.27
C LYS A 183 15.62 0.44 4.33
N LEU A 184 15.54 -0.88 4.36
CA LEU A 184 16.42 -1.79 3.64
C LEU A 184 15.77 -2.38 2.38
N ALA A 185 14.60 -1.88 1.99
CA ALA A 185 13.87 -2.35 0.83
C ALA A 185 14.68 -2.19 -0.46
N ASP A 186 14.47 -3.10 -1.42
CA ASP A 186 15.07 -3.03 -2.76
C ASP A 186 14.36 -1.97 -3.62
N GLY A 187 13.18 -1.48 -3.20
CA GLY A 187 12.44 -0.38 -3.83
C GLY A 187 11.12 -0.09 -3.15
N ALA A 188 10.72 1.16 -3.19
CA ALA A 188 9.36 1.60 -2.91
C ALA A 188 8.88 2.40 -4.13
N TYR A 189 7.73 2.02 -4.66
CA TYR A 189 7.13 2.61 -5.84
C TYR A 189 5.72 3.10 -5.52
N TRP A 190 5.41 4.29 -5.97
CA TRP A 190 4.07 4.86 -5.82
C TRP A 190 3.66 5.59 -7.07
N THR A 191 2.41 6.02 -7.16
CA THR A 191 1.92 6.77 -8.30
C THR A 191 1.92 8.27 -7.99
N GLU A 192 2.32 9.07 -8.93
CA GLU A 192 2.22 10.52 -8.90
C GLU A 192 1.86 11.02 -10.30
N GLU A 193 0.75 11.71 -10.42
CA GLU A 193 0.22 12.15 -11.72
C GLU A 193 0.10 10.99 -12.73
N GLY A 194 -0.50 9.87 -12.27
CA GLY A 194 -0.72 8.68 -13.09
C GLY A 194 0.55 7.93 -13.53
N ARG A 195 1.72 8.29 -12.99
CA ARG A 195 3.02 7.71 -13.31
C ARG A 195 3.66 7.05 -12.10
N VAL A 196 4.33 5.95 -12.34
CA VAL A 196 5.16 5.29 -11.32
C VAL A 196 6.38 6.13 -11.03
N VAL A 197 6.60 6.39 -9.76
CA VAL A 197 7.76 7.12 -9.25
C VAL A 197 8.44 6.36 -8.11
N THR A 198 9.65 6.77 -7.81
CA THR A 198 10.42 6.33 -6.65
C THR A 198 11.28 7.48 -6.13
N SER A 199 12.18 7.21 -5.22
CA SER A 199 13.13 8.17 -4.68
C SER A 199 14.57 7.69 -4.91
N THR A 200 15.50 8.63 -5.06
CA THR A 200 16.94 8.33 -5.09
C THR A 200 17.44 7.63 -3.82
N TYR A 201 16.67 7.69 -2.71
CA TYR A 201 16.95 6.87 -1.53
C TYR A 201 17.01 5.38 -1.86
N TYR A 202 16.09 4.89 -2.69
CA TYR A 202 16.04 3.48 -3.10
C TYR A 202 16.79 3.23 -4.40
N ARG A 203 16.66 4.13 -5.39
CA ARG A 203 17.22 3.94 -6.73
C ARG A 203 17.50 5.28 -7.41
N PRO A 204 18.64 5.41 -8.09
CA PRO A 204 18.96 6.63 -8.84
C PRO A 204 18.10 6.79 -10.11
N GLU A 205 17.50 5.69 -10.60
CA GLU A 205 16.65 5.65 -11.81
C GLU A 205 15.59 4.56 -11.70
N LEU A 206 14.52 4.70 -12.47
CA LEU A 206 13.52 3.64 -12.61
C LEU A 206 14.12 2.47 -13.37
N PRO A 207 13.83 1.21 -12.94
CA PRO A 207 14.12 0.03 -13.75
C PRO A 207 13.44 0.11 -15.13
N ALA A 208 14.07 -0.46 -16.16
CA ALA A 208 13.58 -0.39 -17.53
C ALA A 208 12.10 -0.83 -17.69
N TYR A 209 11.68 -1.85 -16.94
CA TYR A 209 10.29 -2.32 -16.99
C TYR A 209 9.29 -1.29 -16.43
N LEU A 210 9.68 -0.47 -15.45
CA LEU A 210 8.82 0.62 -14.93
C LEU A 210 8.87 1.85 -15.83
N THR A 211 9.99 2.11 -16.49
CA THR A 211 10.06 3.13 -17.55
C THR A 211 9.12 2.77 -18.70
N ALA A 212 9.10 1.51 -19.12
CA ALA A 212 8.17 1.01 -20.13
C ALA A 212 6.71 1.09 -19.66
N PHE A 213 6.43 0.75 -18.39
CA PHE A 213 5.11 0.90 -17.78
C PHE A 213 4.62 2.36 -17.84
N ASN A 214 5.46 3.33 -17.51
CA ASN A 214 5.13 4.75 -17.59
C ASN A 214 4.91 5.24 -19.04
N ALA A 215 5.62 4.66 -20.00
CA ALA A 215 5.46 5.00 -21.42
C ALA A 215 4.08 4.61 -21.99
N GLU A 216 3.35 3.71 -21.32
CA GLU A 216 2.00 3.34 -21.72
C GLU A 216 0.95 4.41 -21.44
N GLN A 217 1.24 5.41 -20.60
CA GLN A 217 0.34 6.52 -20.27
C GLN A 217 -1.07 6.04 -19.86
N ARG A 218 -1.14 5.08 -18.95
CA ARG A 218 -2.38 4.35 -18.61
C ARG A 218 -3.45 5.24 -18.04
N ALA A 219 -3.10 6.21 -17.21
CA ALA A 219 -4.03 7.18 -16.67
C ALA A 219 -4.57 8.10 -17.77
N GLU A 220 -3.71 8.65 -18.62
CA GLU A 220 -4.08 9.60 -19.67
C GLU A 220 -4.99 9.00 -20.73
N ARG A 221 -4.88 7.69 -20.99
CA ARG A 221 -5.78 6.96 -21.94
C ARG A 221 -7.23 6.87 -21.45
N LEU A 222 -7.48 7.18 -20.20
CA LEU A 222 -8.81 7.16 -19.60
C LEU A 222 -9.52 8.51 -19.64
N GLN A 223 -8.87 9.55 -20.19
CA GLN A 223 -9.47 10.87 -20.30
C GLN A 223 -10.83 10.82 -21.00
N GLY A 224 -11.83 11.44 -20.39
CA GLY A 224 -13.18 11.47 -20.89
C GLY A 224 -13.98 10.18 -20.73
N ARG A 225 -13.39 9.13 -20.14
CA ARG A 225 -14.11 7.90 -19.85
C ARG A 225 -15.15 8.14 -18.76
N GLU A 226 -16.28 7.48 -18.90
CA GLU A 226 -17.34 7.51 -17.90
C GLU A 226 -17.12 6.38 -16.87
N TRP A 227 -17.13 6.75 -15.60
CA TRP A 227 -17.24 5.83 -14.49
C TRP A 227 -18.72 5.58 -14.21
N THR A 228 -19.15 4.38 -14.53
CA THR A 228 -20.52 3.91 -14.32
C THR A 228 -20.60 2.96 -13.14
N ARG A 229 -21.78 2.72 -12.63
CA ARG A 229 -22.01 1.67 -11.65
C ARG A 229 -21.69 0.30 -12.23
N LEU A 230 -21.04 -0.54 -11.43
CA LEU A 230 -20.64 -1.90 -11.82
C LEU A 230 -21.83 -2.87 -11.83
N LEU A 231 -22.76 -2.69 -10.90
CA LEU A 231 -23.94 -3.54 -10.68
C LEU A 231 -25.22 -2.75 -11.02
N ASP A 232 -26.34 -3.46 -11.00
CA ASP A 232 -27.67 -2.84 -11.17
C ASP A 232 -27.88 -1.73 -10.14
N PRO A 233 -28.43 -0.57 -10.52
CA PRO A 233 -28.71 0.53 -9.60
C PRO A 233 -29.49 0.11 -8.35
N ALA A 234 -30.45 -0.80 -8.48
CA ALA A 234 -31.22 -1.30 -7.34
C ALA A 234 -30.37 -2.00 -6.26
N VAL A 235 -29.23 -2.59 -6.65
CA VAL A 235 -28.29 -3.18 -5.69
C VAL A 235 -27.65 -2.08 -4.84
N TYR A 236 -27.22 -0.99 -5.46
CA TYR A 236 -26.66 0.16 -4.75
C TYR A 236 -27.69 0.79 -3.81
N ASP A 237 -28.88 1.04 -4.31
CA ASP A 237 -29.97 1.65 -3.53
C ASP A 237 -30.35 0.80 -2.31
N SER A 238 -30.30 -0.52 -2.43
CA SER A 238 -30.59 -1.44 -1.32
C SER A 238 -29.52 -1.45 -0.22
N VAL A 239 -28.26 -1.12 -0.57
CA VAL A 239 -27.11 -1.19 0.35
C VAL A 239 -26.75 0.19 0.89
N GLN A 240 -26.79 1.21 0.04
CA GLN A 240 -26.25 2.54 0.33
C GLN A 240 -27.34 3.63 0.37
N GLY A 241 -28.50 3.39 -0.22
CA GLY A 241 -29.55 4.38 -0.46
C GLY A 241 -29.44 5.05 -1.83
N PRO A 242 -30.22 6.09 -2.06
CA PRO A 242 -30.28 6.77 -3.35
C PRO A 242 -28.95 7.40 -3.74
N ASP A 243 -28.71 7.49 -5.05
CA ASP A 243 -27.47 8.00 -5.67
C ASP A 243 -27.16 9.47 -5.33
N ASP A 244 -28.15 10.29 -5.10
CA ASP A 244 -28.00 11.69 -4.68
C ASP A 244 -28.27 11.82 -3.17
N ALA A 245 -27.32 11.38 -2.36
CA ALA A 245 -27.46 11.44 -0.92
C ALA A 245 -26.81 12.72 -0.33
N PRO A 246 -27.45 13.39 0.65
CA PRO A 246 -26.84 14.51 1.35
C PRO A 246 -25.53 14.11 2.03
N GLY A 247 -24.49 14.93 1.83
CA GLY A 247 -23.16 14.70 2.43
C GLY A 247 -22.20 13.90 1.56
N GLU A 248 -22.62 13.40 0.40
CA GLU A 248 -21.70 12.85 -0.59
C GLU A 248 -20.81 13.94 -1.18
N TYR A 249 -19.53 13.62 -1.32
CA TYR A 249 -18.56 14.52 -1.91
C TYR A 249 -18.56 14.41 -3.43
N GLU A 250 -18.61 15.55 -4.12
CA GLU A 250 -18.64 15.58 -5.59
C GLU A 250 -17.29 15.19 -6.19
N GLY A 251 -16.19 15.55 -5.53
CA GLY A 251 -14.85 15.39 -6.08
C GLY A 251 -14.48 16.50 -7.06
N ILE A 252 -13.32 16.37 -7.70
CA ILE A 252 -12.85 17.35 -8.67
C ILE A 252 -13.37 17.00 -10.06
N GLY A 253 -14.22 17.86 -10.58
CA GLY A 253 -14.83 17.68 -11.89
C GLY A 253 -15.90 16.58 -11.97
N PHE A 254 -16.30 16.01 -10.82
CA PHE A 254 -17.38 15.03 -10.74
C PHE A 254 -18.68 15.66 -10.21
N THR A 255 -19.79 15.02 -10.56
CA THR A 255 -21.07 15.20 -9.89
C THR A 255 -21.21 14.19 -8.75
N ARG A 256 -22.16 14.36 -7.84
CA ARG A 256 -22.47 13.35 -6.82
C ARG A 256 -23.00 12.06 -7.42
N THR A 257 -23.78 12.18 -8.48
CA THR A 257 -24.46 11.07 -9.14
C THR A 257 -23.63 10.41 -10.24
N PHE A 258 -23.95 9.17 -10.55
CA PHE A 258 -23.43 8.45 -11.72
C PHE A 258 -24.24 8.74 -12.99
N PRO A 259 -23.62 8.67 -14.19
CA PRO A 259 -22.21 8.39 -14.43
C PRO A 259 -21.30 9.58 -14.11
N LYS A 260 -20.03 9.31 -13.76
CA LYS A 260 -19.01 10.32 -13.48
C LYS A 260 -17.98 10.34 -14.60
N ARG A 261 -17.81 11.48 -15.28
CA ARG A 261 -16.86 11.61 -16.37
C ARG A 261 -15.47 11.96 -15.84
N LEU A 262 -14.46 11.19 -16.23
CA LEU A 262 -13.06 11.46 -15.85
C LEU A 262 -12.43 12.49 -16.79
N ASP A 263 -12.50 13.76 -16.44
CA ASP A 263 -11.84 14.86 -17.14
C ASP A 263 -11.31 15.96 -16.19
N GLY A 264 -11.54 15.82 -14.88
CA GLY A 264 -11.16 16.83 -13.89
C GLY A 264 -11.91 18.15 -14.03
N GLY A 265 -13.04 18.16 -14.75
CA GLY A 265 -13.83 19.37 -15.06
C GLY A 265 -13.17 20.29 -16.09
N LYS A 266 -12.13 19.83 -16.80
CA LYS A 266 -11.36 20.59 -17.79
C LYS A 266 -10.99 19.72 -19.00
N PRO A 267 -10.90 20.31 -20.20
CA PRO A 267 -10.52 19.56 -21.40
C PRO A 267 -9.05 19.12 -21.42
N GLU A 268 -8.17 19.81 -20.67
CA GLU A 268 -6.74 19.50 -20.65
C GLU A 268 -6.38 18.56 -19.52
N ILE A 269 -5.48 17.61 -19.79
CA ILE A 269 -4.86 16.78 -18.78
C ILE A 269 -3.91 17.65 -17.96
N GLY A 270 -4.18 17.78 -16.67
CA GLY A 270 -3.39 18.54 -15.73
C GLY A 270 -3.61 18.08 -14.30
N LYS A 271 -3.28 18.92 -13.34
CA LYS A 271 -3.39 18.60 -11.92
C LYS A 271 -4.80 18.10 -11.54
N ASP A 272 -5.83 18.80 -11.98
CA ASP A 272 -7.22 18.49 -11.62
C ASP A 272 -7.65 17.14 -12.22
N TYR A 273 -7.17 16.80 -13.43
CA TYR A 273 -7.38 15.50 -14.04
C TYR A 273 -6.80 14.36 -13.20
N TYR A 274 -5.51 14.48 -12.79
CA TYR A 274 -4.87 13.45 -12.01
C TYR A 274 -5.48 13.34 -10.60
N GLU A 275 -5.86 14.45 -10.01
CA GLU A 275 -6.57 14.44 -8.73
C GLU A 275 -7.96 13.78 -8.85
N ALA A 276 -8.68 13.97 -9.95
CA ALA A 276 -9.91 13.24 -10.25
C ALA A 276 -9.63 11.74 -10.47
N PHE A 277 -8.57 11.40 -11.21
CA PHE A 277 -8.16 10.01 -11.45
C PHE A 277 -7.89 9.25 -10.15
N ASP A 278 -7.17 9.85 -9.20
CA ASP A 278 -6.85 9.28 -7.88
C ASP A 278 -8.10 8.94 -7.05
N HIS A 279 -9.28 9.46 -7.44
CA HIS A 279 -10.58 9.19 -6.81
C HIS A 279 -11.42 8.15 -7.57
N THR A 280 -10.85 7.48 -8.56
CA THR A 280 -11.54 6.46 -9.34
C THR A 280 -11.03 5.05 -9.04
N PRO A 281 -11.80 3.99 -9.33
CA PRO A 281 -11.31 2.62 -9.20
C PRO A 281 -10.14 2.31 -10.15
N TRP A 282 -9.93 3.09 -11.20
CA TRP A 282 -8.82 2.90 -12.15
C TRP A 282 -7.45 3.21 -11.56
N ASP A 283 -7.37 4.04 -10.52
CA ASP A 283 -6.13 4.19 -9.75
C ASP A 283 -5.78 2.90 -9.01
N ASN A 284 -6.76 2.23 -8.42
CA ASN A 284 -6.54 0.91 -7.83
C ASN A 284 -6.11 -0.14 -8.87
N ASP A 285 -6.66 -0.10 -10.09
CA ASP A 285 -6.23 -0.97 -11.19
C ASP A 285 -4.77 -0.67 -11.57
N LEU A 286 -4.37 0.60 -11.63
CA LEU A 286 -2.99 1.02 -11.91
C LEU A 286 -2.03 0.48 -10.86
N VAL A 287 -2.37 0.59 -9.57
CA VAL A 287 -1.55 0.04 -8.47
C VAL A 287 -1.47 -1.48 -8.53
N ALA A 288 -2.58 -2.17 -8.86
CA ALA A 288 -2.59 -3.62 -9.02
C ALA A 288 -1.71 -4.09 -10.19
N ASP A 289 -1.76 -3.38 -11.32
CA ASP A 289 -0.91 -3.67 -12.48
C ASP A 289 0.56 -3.39 -12.19
N LEU A 290 0.87 -2.32 -11.47
CA LEU A 290 2.22 -2.03 -10.99
C LEU A 290 2.74 -3.15 -10.07
N ALA A 291 1.91 -3.61 -9.12
CA ALA A 291 2.28 -4.72 -8.25
C ALA A 291 2.56 -6.00 -9.04
N ARG A 292 1.73 -6.34 -10.04
CA ARG A 292 1.96 -7.48 -10.95
C ARG A 292 3.26 -7.32 -11.73
N ALA A 293 3.56 -6.11 -12.24
CA ALA A 293 4.79 -5.85 -12.97
C ALA A 293 6.02 -6.07 -12.08
N VAL A 294 6.01 -5.57 -10.83
CA VAL A 294 7.09 -5.78 -9.86
C VAL A 294 7.25 -7.27 -9.53
N ILE A 295 6.17 -7.98 -9.21
CA ILE A 295 6.21 -9.41 -8.87
C ILE A 295 6.76 -10.25 -10.03
N THR A 296 6.35 -9.95 -11.26
CA THR A 296 6.76 -10.71 -12.44
C THR A 296 8.25 -10.54 -12.76
N GLN A 297 8.79 -9.36 -12.54
CA GLN A 297 10.20 -9.05 -12.85
C GLN A 297 11.18 -9.55 -11.78
N VAL A 298 10.69 -9.81 -10.57
CA VAL A 298 11.55 -10.23 -9.46
C VAL A 298 11.40 -11.73 -9.22
N ARG A 299 12.27 -12.51 -9.83
CA ARG A 299 12.24 -14.00 -9.82
C ARG A 299 12.31 -14.66 -8.43
N ARG A 300 12.66 -13.92 -7.37
CA ARG A 300 12.73 -14.37 -5.96
C ARG A 300 12.27 -13.24 -5.06
N LEU A 301 10.97 -13.11 -4.90
CA LEU A 301 10.37 -12.11 -4.03
C LEU A 301 10.03 -12.76 -2.67
N TRP A 302 10.44 -12.11 -1.56
CA TRP A 302 10.11 -12.57 -0.22
C TRP A 302 8.98 -11.76 0.40
N LEU A 303 8.85 -10.47 0.04
CA LEU A 303 7.82 -9.60 0.55
C LEU A 303 7.49 -8.51 -0.47
N ALA A 304 6.22 -8.43 -0.86
CA ALA A 304 5.64 -7.27 -1.53
C ALA A 304 4.52 -6.72 -0.65
N SER A 305 4.64 -5.49 -0.22
CA SER A 305 3.53 -4.75 0.39
C SER A 305 2.83 -3.95 -0.70
N VAL A 306 1.53 -4.10 -0.77
CA VAL A 306 0.67 -3.38 -1.71
C VAL A 306 -0.39 -2.66 -0.88
N SER A 307 -0.49 -1.35 -1.04
CA SER A 307 -1.54 -0.57 -0.39
C SER A 307 -2.42 0.09 -1.43
N TRP A 308 -3.72 -0.11 -1.28
CA TRP A 308 -4.75 0.56 -2.06
C TRP A 308 -5.46 1.60 -1.20
N GLY A 309 -5.70 2.79 -1.77
CA GLY A 309 -6.58 3.79 -1.17
C GLY A 309 -8.00 3.65 -1.71
N TRP A 310 -9.01 3.80 -0.87
CA TRP A 310 -10.34 4.16 -1.33
C TRP A 310 -10.30 5.67 -1.63
N GLY A 311 -10.80 6.08 -2.77
CA GLY A 311 -10.93 7.49 -3.10
C GLY A 311 -11.59 8.25 -1.93
N ARG A 312 -11.07 9.41 -1.61
CA ARG A 312 -11.51 10.24 -0.48
C ARG A 312 -12.94 10.73 -0.69
#